data_c48129858bb0d5798ac6cc70d8fedc18
#
_entry.id   c48129858bb0d5798ac6cc70d8fedc18
#
_cell.length_a   1.000
_cell.length_b   1.000
_cell.length_c   1.000
_cell.angle_alpha   90.00
_cell.angle_beta   90.00
_cell.angle_gamma   90.00
#
_symmetry.space_group_name_H-M   'P 1'
#
loop_
_entity.id
_entity.type
_entity.pdbx_description
1 polymer ?
#
loop_
_entity_poly.entity_id
_entity_poly.type
_entity_poly.pdbx_seq_one_letter_code
_entity_poly.pdbx_strand_id
1 'polypeptide(L)'
;LRIQRILKLTHYNSAIQDLFMAIIAKKRAFGSAVFLVSIATIVSASLMYFAEGSLQPEYFSSIPQSIYWAVITISTGYGNVEPVTTIGWFIAALTGFTGVCMAAILTGIVASSFSNQSARKRAAFEGQLKLVLVDEIVDDSEKRTLRMLQQKYRISDNEVKEMLSNLTNGKITEL
;
A
#
# COMPACT_ATOMS: atom_id res chain seq x y z
N LEU A 1 -9.68 -20.51 -23.88
CA LEU A 1 -10.05 -21.51 -22.83
C LEU A 1 -9.00 -21.66 -21.70
N ARG A 2 -7.74 -21.16 -21.84
CA ARG A 2 -6.74 -21.21 -20.74
C ARG A 2 -6.80 -20.01 -19.81
N ILE A 3 -7.24 -18.86 -20.27
CA ILE A 3 -7.37 -17.61 -19.50
C ILE A 3 -8.42 -17.73 -18.38
N GLN A 4 -9.52 -18.46 -18.62
CA GLN A 4 -10.55 -18.69 -17.61
C GLN A 4 -10.07 -19.52 -16.41
N ARG A 5 -9.03 -20.37 -16.57
CA ARG A 5 -8.42 -21.10 -15.46
C ARG A 5 -7.54 -20.22 -14.58
N ILE A 6 -6.90 -19.20 -15.18
CA ILE A 6 -6.09 -18.20 -14.46
C ILE A 6 -7.01 -17.29 -13.63
N LEU A 7 -8.17 -16.90 -14.17
CA LEU A 7 -9.19 -16.13 -13.46
C LEU A 7 -9.80 -16.91 -12.27
N LYS A 8 -9.84 -18.24 -12.34
CA LYS A 8 -10.31 -19.09 -11.23
C LYS A 8 -9.32 -19.14 -10.06
N LEU A 9 -8.02 -18.90 -10.31
CA LEU A 9 -7.00 -18.78 -9.26
C LEU A 9 -7.15 -17.47 -8.45
N THR A 10 -7.73 -16.41 -9.01
CA THR A 10 -8.00 -15.16 -8.30
C THR A 10 -9.09 -15.32 -7.24
N HIS A 11 -9.99 -16.29 -7.38
CA HIS A 11 -11.04 -16.57 -6.40
C HIS A 11 -10.49 -17.28 -5.14
N TYR A 12 -9.31 -17.89 -5.24
CA TYR A 12 -8.64 -18.59 -4.13
C TYR A 12 -7.62 -17.72 -3.37
N ASN A 13 -7.25 -16.55 -3.90
CA ASN A 13 -6.19 -15.77 -3.31
C ASN A 13 -6.75 -14.58 -2.49
N SER A 14 -7.07 -14.89 -1.23
CA SER A 14 -7.51 -13.89 -0.25
C SER A 14 -6.52 -12.71 -0.09
N ALA A 15 -5.25 -12.90 -0.43
CA ALA A 15 -4.25 -11.83 -0.39
C ALA A 15 -4.55 -10.73 -1.41
N ILE A 16 -5.04 -11.09 -2.60
CA ILE A 16 -5.44 -10.11 -3.63
C ILE A 16 -6.67 -9.33 -3.16
N GLN A 17 -7.66 -10.02 -2.56
CA GLN A 17 -8.85 -9.34 -2.01
C GLN A 17 -8.48 -8.41 -0.87
N ASP A 18 -7.60 -8.83 0.03
CA ASP A 18 -7.10 -8.01 1.15
C ASP A 18 -6.33 -6.79 0.61
N LEU A 19 -5.54 -6.93 -0.46
CA LEU A 19 -4.88 -5.83 -1.15
C LEU A 19 -5.88 -4.82 -1.73
N PHE A 20 -6.89 -5.30 -2.47
CA PHE A 20 -7.94 -4.44 -3.02
C PHE A 20 -8.70 -3.70 -1.92
N MET A 21 -9.06 -4.38 -0.83
CA MET A 21 -9.73 -3.75 0.30
C MET A 21 -8.84 -2.72 0.99
N ALA A 22 -7.54 -2.96 1.11
CA ALA A 22 -6.58 -2.00 1.66
C ALA A 22 -6.50 -0.72 0.81
N ILE A 23 -6.47 -0.86 -0.53
CA ILE A 23 -6.46 0.27 -1.47
C ILE A 23 -7.78 1.05 -1.37
N ILE A 24 -8.93 0.36 -1.38
CA ILE A 24 -10.25 1.01 -1.28
C ILE A 24 -10.41 1.72 0.07
N ALA A 25 -9.93 1.13 1.16
CA ALA A 25 -9.99 1.75 2.48
C ALA A 25 -9.20 3.07 2.56
N LYS A 26 -8.16 3.24 1.74
CA LYS A 26 -7.31 4.44 1.68
C LYS A 26 -7.45 5.22 0.35
N LYS A 27 -8.59 5.07 -0.34
CA LYS A 27 -8.82 5.69 -1.66
C LYS A 27 -8.54 7.18 -1.72
N ARG A 28 -8.80 7.93 -0.64
CA ARG A 28 -8.49 9.37 -0.57
C ARG A 28 -6.99 9.63 -0.60
N ALA A 29 -6.21 8.91 0.20
CA ALA A 29 -4.77 9.05 0.24
C ALA A 29 -4.13 8.62 -1.10
N PHE A 30 -4.62 7.51 -1.68
CA PHE A 30 -4.21 7.08 -3.02
C PHE A 30 -4.54 8.12 -4.10
N GLY A 31 -5.76 8.65 -4.10
CA GLY A 31 -6.19 9.69 -5.03
C GLY A 31 -5.33 10.94 -4.92
N SER A 32 -5.01 11.38 -3.70
CA SER A 32 -4.11 12.53 -3.47
C SER A 32 -2.69 12.26 -3.98
N ALA A 33 -2.14 11.05 -3.76
CA ALA A 33 -0.82 10.69 -4.25
C ALA A 33 -0.78 10.66 -5.79
N VAL A 34 -1.78 10.05 -6.44
CA VAL A 34 -1.90 10.04 -7.91
C VAL A 34 -2.02 11.45 -8.47
N PHE A 35 -2.82 12.31 -7.82
CA PHE A 35 -2.96 13.71 -8.22
C PHE A 35 -1.64 14.47 -8.13
N LEU A 36 -0.88 14.31 -7.03
CA LEU A 36 0.44 14.92 -6.88
C LEU A 36 1.43 14.42 -7.93
N VAL A 37 1.46 13.12 -8.22
CA VAL A 37 2.29 12.56 -9.29
C VAL A 37 1.92 13.16 -10.64
N SER A 38 0.62 13.32 -10.93
CA SER A 38 0.18 13.93 -12.19
C SER A 38 0.64 15.39 -12.33
N ILE A 39 0.54 16.17 -11.27
CA ILE A 39 1.05 17.55 -11.26
C ILE A 39 2.58 17.55 -11.44
N ALA A 40 3.31 16.74 -10.69
CA ALA A 40 4.77 16.64 -10.80
C ALA A 40 5.19 16.26 -12.23
N THR A 41 4.48 15.32 -12.85
CA THR A 41 4.72 14.90 -14.24
C THR A 41 4.55 16.05 -15.21
N ILE A 42 3.44 16.80 -15.12
CA ILE A 42 3.16 17.94 -16.03
C ILE A 42 4.19 19.05 -15.84
N VAL A 43 4.51 19.37 -14.59
CA VAL A 43 5.52 20.42 -14.28
C VAL A 43 6.89 20.01 -14.80
N SER A 44 7.35 18.79 -14.50
CA SER A 44 8.63 18.27 -14.98
C SER A 44 8.72 18.23 -16.51
N ALA A 45 7.65 17.78 -17.18
CA ALA A 45 7.57 17.76 -18.63
C ALA A 45 7.64 19.16 -19.24
N SER A 46 6.92 20.12 -18.65
CA SER A 46 6.93 21.51 -19.10
C SER A 46 8.32 22.14 -18.93
N LEU A 47 8.94 21.96 -17.78
CA LEU A 47 10.29 22.47 -17.52
C LEU A 47 11.31 21.87 -18.49
N MET A 48 11.22 20.56 -18.75
CA MET A 48 12.12 19.88 -19.66
C MET A 48 11.90 20.31 -21.12
N TYR A 49 10.66 20.53 -21.53
CA TYR A 49 10.35 21.12 -22.84
C TYR A 49 11.03 22.48 -23.05
N PHE A 50 10.98 23.35 -22.04
CA PHE A 50 11.62 24.67 -22.13
C PHE A 50 13.16 24.59 -22.06
N ALA A 51 13.71 23.65 -21.30
CA ALA A 51 15.17 23.52 -21.14
C ALA A 51 15.83 22.83 -22.33
N GLU A 52 15.21 21.80 -22.88
CA GLU A 52 15.85 20.89 -23.87
C GLU A 52 15.20 20.97 -25.26
N GLY A 53 13.99 21.50 -25.38
CA GLY A 53 13.21 21.45 -26.63
C GLY A 53 13.89 22.06 -27.86
N SER A 54 14.74 23.09 -27.66
CA SER A 54 15.52 23.68 -28.76
C SER A 54 16.75 22.86 -29.14
N LEU A 55 17.34 22.12 -28.21
CA LEU A 55 18.57 21.34 -28.39
C LEU A 55 18.29 19.87 -28.74
N GLN A 56 17.20 19.33 -28.22
CA GLN A 56 16.76 17.97 -28.45
C GLN A 56 15.29 17.91 -28.91
N PRO A 57 14.96 18.51 -30.08
CA PRO A 57 13.58 18.55 -30.58
C PRO A 57 13.01 17.16 -30.88
N GLU A 58 13.84 16.15 -31.07
CA GLU A 58 13.41 14.77 -31.29
C GLU A 58 12.66 14.21 -30.08
N TYR A 59 13.05 14.61 -28.88
CA TYR A 59 12.51 14.07 -27.63
C TYR A 59 11.62 15.07 -26.86
N PHE A 60 11.83 16.36 -27.08
CA PHE A 60 11.18 17.43 -26.33
C PHE A 60 10.53 18.49 -27.22
N SER A 61 9.98 18.11 -28.40
CA SER A 61 9.35 19.06 -29.34
C SER A 61 8.02 19.63 -28.84
N SER A 62 7.41 18.99 -27.86
CA SER A 62 6.12 19.40 -27.30
C SER A 62 5.98 18.94 -25.86
N ILE A 63 5.11 19.62 -25.06
CA ILE A 63 4.81 19.19 -23.70
C ILE A 63 4.28 17.74 -23.63
N PRO A 64 3.32 17.30 -24.50
CA PRO A 64 2.89 15.91 -24.52
C PRO A 64 4.00 14.88 -24.74
N GLN A 65 4.97 15.21 -25.59
CA GLN A 65 6.13 14.34 -25.84
C GLN A 65 7.06 14.31 -24.63
N SER A 66 7.29 15.45 -23.98
CA SER A 66 8.08 15.56 -22.76
C SER A 66 7.42 14.83 -21.58
N ILE A 67 6.08 14.66 -21.56
CA ILE A 67 5.37 13.87 -20.55
C ILE A 67 5.83 12.42 -20.57
N TYR A 68 6.10 11.84 -21.75
CA TYR A 68 6.62 10.47 -21.85
C TYR A 68 7.95 10.32 -21.08
N TRP A 69 8.88 11.26 -21.29
CA TRP A 69 10.13 11.30 -20.54
C TRP A 69 9.91 11.47 -19.04
N ALA A 70 9.01 12.38 -18.64
CA ALA A 70 8.73 12.65 -17.21
C ALA A 70 8.12 11.44 -16.52
N VAL A 71 7.19 10.73 -17.17
CA VAL A 71 6.59 9.48 -16.64
C VAL A 71 7.65 8.42 -16.40
N ILE A 72 8.55 8.20 -17.37
CA ILE A 72 9.63 7.23 -17.22
C ILE A 72 10.56 7.65 -16.06
N THR A 73 10.98 8.92 -16.03
CA THR A 73 11.90 9.44 -15.02
C THR A 73 11.30 9.33 -13.59
N ILE A 74 10.03 9.67 -13.42
CA ILE A 74 9.33 9.55 -12.14
C ILE A 74 9.17 8.08 -11.72
N SER A 75 8.88 7.18 -12.67
CA SER A 75 8.63 5.77 -12.34
C SER A 75 9.91 4.97 -12.09
N THR A 76 11.02 5.31 -12.73
CA THR A 76 12.29 4.56 -12.63
C THR A 76 13.37 5.29 -11.82
N GLY A 77 13.18 6.58 -11.55
CA GLY A 77 14.21 7.45 -10.97
C GLY A 77 15.29 7.89 -11.97
N TYR A 78 15.19 7.47 -13.24
CA TYR A 78 16.16 7.77 -14.29
C TYR A 78 15.46 8.00 -15.64
N GLY A 79 15.85 9.05 -16.36
CA GLY A 79 15.28 9.38 -17.66
C GLY A 79 15.81 8.45 -18.78
N ASN A 80 14.95 8.14 -19.74
CA ASN A 80 15.33 7.39 -20.96
C ASN A 80 16.12 8.22 -21.97
N VAL A 81 16.20 9.54 -21.77
CA VAL A 81 16.97 10.49 -22.56
C VAL A 81 17.75 11.38 -21.59
N GLU A 82 19.05 11.50 -21.82
CA GLU A 82 19.91 12.35 -21.00
C GLU A 82 19.78 13.82 -21.44
N PRO A 83 19.58 14.76 -20.50
CA PRO A 83 19.62 16.18 -20.79
C PRO A 83 21.01 16.62 -21.26
N VAL A 84 21.08 17.58 -22.18
CA VAL A 84 22.34 18.19 -22.62
C VAL A 84 22.63 19.52 -21.96
N THR A 85 21.60 20.17 -21.38
CA THR A 85 21.79 21.43 -20.66
C THR A 85 22.02 21.21 -19.17
N THR A 86 22.76 22.09 -18.52
CA THR A 86 22.95 22.07 -17.05
C THR A 86 21.63 22.20 -16.31
N ILE A 87 20.70 23.02 -16.83
CA ILE A 87 19.36 23.18 -16.27
C ILE A 87 18.56 21.89 -16.40
N GLY A 88 18.61 21.23 -17.56
CA GLY A 88 17.98 19.94 -17.81
C GLY A 88 18.47 18.86 -16.85
N TRP A 89 19.77 18.81 -16.56
CA TRP A 89 20.35 17.90 -15.56
C TRP A 89 19.76 18.11 -14.17
N PHE A 90 19.58 19.37 -13.76
CA PHE A 90 19.00 19.72 -12.48
C PHE A 90 17.52 19.31 -12.40
N ILE A 91 16.76 19.57 -13.49
CA ILE A 91 15.36 19.16 -13.60
C ILE A 91 15.25 17.63 -13.56
N ALA A 92 16.11 16.90 -14.26
CA ALA A 92 16.12 15.44 -14.27
C ALA A 92 16.39 14.85 -12.88
N ALA A 93 17.39 15.37 -12.19
CA ALA A 93 17.73 14.94 -10.82
C ALA A 93 16.55 15.17 -9.85
N LEU A 94 15.93 16.36 -9.89
CA LEU A 94 14.79 16.69 -9.05
C LEU A 94 13.56 15.83 -9.38
N THR A 95 13.33 15.58 -10.66
CA THR A 95 12.22 14.73 -11.14
C THR A 95 12.40 13.27 -10.67
N GLY A 96 13.60 12.72 -10.84
CA GLY A 96 13.92 11.38 -10.36
C GLY A 96 13.79 11.24 -8.84
N PHE A 97 14.32 12.22 -8.10
CA PHE A 97 14.16 12.26 -6.64
C PHE A 97 12.69 12.30 -6.22
N THR A 98 11.88 13.14 -6.89
CA THR A 98 10.43 13.21 -6.65
C THR A 98 9.77 11.86 -6.89
N GLY A 99 10.17 11.13 -7.93
CA GLY A 99 9.68 9.80 -8.23
C GLY A 99 9.95 8.79 -7.11
N VAL A 100 11.17 8.76 -6.60
CA VAL A 100 11.56 7.89 -5.47
C VAL A 100 10.74 8.22 -4.21
N CYS A 101 10.56 9.51 -3.89
CA CYS A 101 9.73 9.93 -2.77
C CYS A 101 8.27 9.49 -2.94
N MET A 102 7.70 9.62 -4.14
CA MET A 102 6.33 9.20 -4.42
C MET A 102 6.14 7.69 -4.32
N ALA A 103 7.09 6.89 -4.81
CA ALA A 103 7.08 5.45 -4.65
C ALA A 103 7.09 5.04 -3.16
N ALA A 104 7.91 5.70 -2.35
CA ALA A 104 7.97 5.48 -0.91
C ALA A 104 6.63 5.81 -0.21
N ILE A 105 5.99 6.93 -0.58
CA ILE A 105 4.67 7.33 -0.05
C ILE A 105 3.60 6.29 -0.40
N LEU A 106 3.52 5.87 -1.67
CA LEU A 106 2.55 4.87 -2.12
C LEU A 106 2.75 3.53 -1.39
N THR A 107 3.99 3.07 -1.27
CA THR A 107 4.33 1.86 -0.52
C THR A 107 3.95 1.99 0.96
N GLY A 108 4.21 3.13 1.58
CA GLY A 108 3.83 3.43 2.96
C GLY A 108 2.31 3.41 3.18
N ILE A 109 1.52 3.94 2.24
CA ILE A 109 0.05 3.90 2.30
C ILE A 109 -0.45 2.45 2.27
N VAL A 110 0.11 1.62 1.38
CA VAL A 110 -0.25 0.19 1.29
C VAL A 110 0.14 -0.54 2.57
N ALA A 111 1.37 -0.42 3.02
CA ALA A 111 1.87 -1.06 4.24
C ALA A 111 1.05 -0.67 5.48
N SER A 112 0.76 0.62 5.65
CA SER A 112 -0.10 1.13 6.74
C SER A 112 -1.51 0.54 6.68
N SER A 113 -2.07 0.34 5.48
CA SER A 113 -3.40 -0.25 5.31
C SER A 113 -3.45 -1.69 5.77
N PHE A 114 -2.44 -2.49 5.42
CA PHE A 114 -2.32 -3.88 5.88
C PHE A 114 -2.16 -3.96 7.39
N SER A 115 -1.26 -3.17 7.97
CA SER A 115 -1.02 -3.13 9.41
C SER A 115 -2.31 -2.78 10.18
N ASN A 116 -3.02 -1.73 9.76
CA ASN A 116 -4.26 -1.31 10.40
C ASN A 116 -5.38 -2.36 10.27
N GLN A 117 -5.45 -3.07 9.15
CA GLN A 117 -6.45 -4.13 8.96
C GLN A 117 -6.17 -5.33 9.88
N SER A 118 -4.91 -5.75 9.99
CA SER A 118 -4.50 -6.81 10.92
C SER A 118 -4.74 -6.41 12.37
N ALA A 119 -4.38 -5.18 12.77
CA ALA A 119 -4.63 -4.67 14.11
C ALA A 119 -6.13 -4.65 14.45
N ARG A 120 -7.00 -4.22 13.53
CA ARG A 120 -8.46 -4.24 13.73
C ARG A 120 -9.01 -5.65 13.88
N LYS A 121 -8.54 -6.61 13.08
CA LYS A 121 -8.95 -8.02 13.19
C LYS A 121 -8.54 -8.60 14.53
N ARG A 122 -7.31 -8.32 15.00
CA ARG A 122 -6.81 -8.72 16.33
C ARG A 122 -7.62 -8.08 17.46
N ALA A 123 -7.86 -6.77 17.42
CA ALA A 123 -8.64 -6.07 18.45
C ALA A 123 -10.09 -6.57 18.52
N ALA A 124 -10.72 -6.86 17.38
CA ALA A 124 -12.07 -7.42 17.35
C ALA A 124 -12.12 -8.83 17.98
N PHE A 125 -11.12 -9.68 17.69
CA PHE A 125 -11.02 -11.01 18.27
C PHE A 125 -10.71 -10.94 19.78
N GLU A 126 -9.77 -10.11 20.19
CA GLU A 126 -9.42 -9.89 21.60
C GLU A 126 -10.62 -9.40 22.42
N GLY A 127 -11.43 -8.49 21.84
CA GLY A 127 -12.66 -8.02 22.50
C GLY A 127 -13.65 -9.16 22.73
N GLN A 128 -13.82 -10.09 21.78
CA GLN A 128 -14.66 -11.27 21.95
C GLN A 128 -14.05 -12.28 22.94
N LEU A 129 -12.73 -12.46 22.89
CA LEU A 129 -12.02 -13.34 23.82
C LEU A 129 -12.16 -12.85 25.27
N LYS A 130 -12.08 -11.54 25.52
CA LYS A 130 -12.31 -10.95 26.84
C LYS A 130 -13.72 -11.23 27.36
N LEU A 131 -14.76 -11.14 26.50
CA LEU A 131 -16.14 -11.41 26.89
C LEU A 131 -16.33 -12.88 27.31
N VAL A 132 -15.71 -13.82 26.58
CA VAL A 132 -15.77 -15.25 26.89
C VAL A 132 -15.00 -15.59 28.17
N LEU A 133 -13.92 -14.89 28.48
CA LEU A 133 -13.10 -15.13 29.67
C LEU A 133 -13.62 -14.46 30.95
N VAL A 134 -14.73 -13.71 30.90
CA VAL A 134 -15.30 -13.05 32.08
C VAL A 134 -15.88 -14.07 33.08
N ASP A 135 -16.47 -15.16 32.57
CA ASP A 135 -17.20 -16.14 33.39
C ASP A 135 -16.32 -17.32 33.90
N GLU A 136 -14.99 -17.30 33.63
CA GLU A 136 -13.99 -18.31 34.05
C GLU A 136 -14.30 -19.76 33.56
N ILE A 137 -15.49 -20.03 33.03
CA ILE A 137 -15.93 -21.35 32.54
C ILE A 137 -16.15 -21.25 31.05
N VAL A 138 -15.18 -21.72 30.26
CA VAL A 138 -15.33 -21.75 28.77
C VAL A 138 -16.22 -22.93 28.39
N ASP A 139 -17.48 -22.65 28.10
CA ASP A 139 -18.46 -23.64 27.65
C ASP A 139 -18.12 -24.11 26.18
N ASP A 140 -18.63 -25.30 25.82
CA ASP A 140 -18.39 -25.89 24.49
C ASP A 140 -19.00 -25.05 23.36
N SER A 141 -20.06 -24.30 23.62
CA SER A 141 -20.63 -23.33 22.69
C SER A 141 -19.67 -22.15 22.42
N GLU A 142 -19.00 -21.66 23.45
CA GLU A 142 -18.02 -20.57 23.39
C GLU A 142 -16.73 -20.98 22.67
N LYS A 143 -16.25 -22.22 22.92
CA LYS A 143 -15.14 -22.80 22.16
C LYS A 143 -15.44 -22.89 20.66
N ARG A 144 -16.67 -23.25 20.28
CA ARG A 144 -17.09 -23.27 18.87
C ARG A 144 -17.13 -21.86 18.30
N THR A 145 -17.65 -20.90 19.04
CA THR A 145 -17.71 -19.50 18.64
C THR A 145 -16.31 -18.91 18.46
N LEU A 146 -15.38 -19.16 19.38
CA LEU A 146 -13.99 -18.72 19.27
C LEU A 146 -13.30 -19.34 18.05
N ARG A 147 -13.49 -20.62 17.77
CA ARG A 147 -12.95 -21.28 16.56
C ARG A 147 -13.53 -20.68 15.27
N MET A 148 -14.82 -20.40 15.23
CA MET A 148 -15.44 -19.73 14.08
C MET A 148 -14.88 -18.31 13.87
N LEU A 149 -14.69 -17.55 14.94
CA LEU A 149 -14.10 -16.21 14.90
C LEU A 149 -12.63 -16.26 14.48
N GLN A 150 -11.86 -17.22 15.00
CA GLN A 150 -10.48 -17.46 14.62
C GLN A 150 -10.35 -17.74 13.13
N GLN A 151 -11.22 -18.61 12.58
CA GLN A 151 -11.26 -18.85 11.14
C GLN A 151 -11.72 -17.62 10.34
N LYS A 152 -12.73 -16.92 10.81
CA LYS A 152 -13.26 -15.71 10.18
C LYS A 152 -12.21 -14.59 10.08
N TYR A 153 -11.45 -14.37 11.15
CA TYR A 153 -10.41 -13.35 11.20
C TYR A 153 -9.04 -13.86 10.76
N ARG A 154 -8.91 -15.18 10.49
CA ARG A 154 -7.66 -15.85 10.09
C ARG A 154 -6.51 -15.58 11.07
N ILE A 155 -6.79 -15.73 12.34
CA ILE A 155 -5.80 -15.61 13.43
C ILE A 155 -5.16 -16.97 13.63
N SER A 156 -3.81 -17.01 13.69
CA SER A 156 -3.09 -18.26 13.92
C SER A 156 -3.22 -18.75 15.36
N ASP A 157 -3.04 -20.07 15.60
CA ASP A 157 -3.08 -20.64 16.95
C ASP A 157 -2.02 -20.02 17.88
N ASN A 158 -0.87 -19.62 17.33
CA ASN A 158 0.19 -18.98 18.09
C ASN A 158 -0.23 -17.59 18.56
N GLU A 159 -0.91 -16.81 17.70
CA GLU A 159 -1.44 -15.49 18.04
C GLU A 159 -2.54 -15.59 19.12
N VAL A 160 -3.40 -16.61 19.04
CA VAL A 160 -4.42 -16.86 20.08
C VAL A 160 -3.78 -17.17 21.41
N LYS A 161 -2.74 -18.02 21.43
CA LYS A 161 -1.99 -18.33 22.66
C LYS A 161 -1.31 -17.10 23.26
N GLU A 162 -0.72 -16.26 22.43
CA GLU A 162 -0.11 -14.99 22.85
C GLU A 162 -1.15 -14.05 23.48
N MET A 163 -2.31 -13.89 22.83
CA MET A 163 -3.40 -13.08 23.38
C MET A 163 -3.91 -13.62 24.72
N LEU A 164 -4.08 -14.94 24.84
CA LEU A 164 -4.48 -15.59 26.07
C LEU A 164 -3.46 -15.37 27.19
N SER A 165 -2.16 -15.55 26.91
CA SER A 165 -1.10 -15.32 27.90
C SER A 165 -1.05 -13.87 28.38
N ASN A 166 -1.23 -12.91 27.46
CA ASN A 166 -1.25 -11.49 27.81
C ASN A 166 -2.47 -11.11 28.67
N LEU A 167 -3.63 -11.68 28.40
CA LEU A 167 -4.84 -11.44 29.19
C LEU A 167 -4.77 -12.10 30.59
N THR A 168 -4.14 -13.27 30.69
CA THR A 168 -3.94 -13.97 31.97
C THR A 168 -2.89 -13.26 32.81
N ASN A 169 -1.77 -12.82 32.23
CA ASN A 169 -0.73 -12.07 32.92
C ASN A 169 -1.19 -10.66 33.34
N GLY A 170 -2.04 -9.99 32.51
CA GLY A 170 -2.62 -8.69 32.86
C GLY A 170 -3.53 -8.76 34.13
N LYS A 171 -4.25 -9.86 34.33
CA LYS A 171 -5.06 -10.07 35.58
C LYS A 171 -4.21 -10.25 36.82
N ILE A 172 -2.95 -10.71 36.71
CA ILE A 172 -2.05 -10.93 37.84
C ILE A 172 -1.38 -9.61 38.29
N THR A 173 -1.33 -8.60 37.43
CA THR A 173 -0.66 -7.32 37.72
C THR A 173 -1.62 -6.31 38.39
N GLU A 174 -2.92 -6.56 38.38
CA GLU A 174 -3.94 -5.71 39.02
C GLU A 174 -4.41 -6.24 40.41
N LEU A 175 -3.78 -7.30 40.95
CA LEU A 175 -3.95 -7.83 42.29
C LEU A 175 -2.72 -7.52 43.17
#